data_e404d3673f6bdf0e13a0c9d0a3cf1365
#
_entry.id   e404d3673f6bdf0e13a0c9d0a3cf1365
#
_cell.length_a   1.000
_cell.length_b   1.000
_cell.length_c   1.000
_cell.angle_alpha   90.00
_cell.angle_beta   90.00
_cell.angle_gamma   90.00
#
_symmetry.space_group_name_H-M   'P 1'
#
loop_
_entity.id
_entity.type
_entity.pdbx_description
1 polymer ?
#
loop_
_entity_poly.entity_id
_entity_poly.type
_entity_poly.pdbx_seq_one_letter_code
_entity_poly.pdbx_strand_id
1 'polypeptide(L)'
;MKKLFFIMAMSVCAFTAQAQTTSGIRVGLNMTSVTGKYNDLMADQDYNNKSYMGYSIHYFIDVPVIGNFSIQPAVGLSMKGITYEYDKFTTKKSHRLDLDSYKKYDVTESRGTSVTQKHNLGYLDVPILFAYALPLSESFRVQLGVGPYFSYGLFGKFKYESDKYLTVSPDKYGENKHTITKDDCPSFGKNDDADDPKGNINRFDWGIAVQGSIYWKRLFLNVAYQKGLKSANITDEKNEGKDKLALSNLSLGLGFIFYLNSATLL
;
A
#
# COMPACT_ATOMS: atom_id res chain seq x y z
N MET A 1 -12.77 14.14 -27.28
CA MET A 1 -12.68 13.44 -25.98
C MET A 1 -13.75 13.91 -24.98
N LYS A 2 -13.95 15.20 -24.72
CA LYS A 2 -14.98 15.70 -23.78
C LYS A 2 -16.42 15.25 -24.10
N LYS A 3 -16.80 15.20 -25.38
CA LYS A 3 -18.14 14.76 -25.80
C LYS A 3 -18.39 13.27 -25.58
N LEU A 4 -17.37 12.43 -25.75
CA LEU A 4 -17.45 10.97 -25.51
C LEU A 4 -17.63 10.67 -24.00
N PHE A 5 -16.93 11.40 -23.15
CA PHE A 5 -17.07 11.30 -21.69
C PHE A 5 -18.48 11.70 -21.22
N PHE A 6 -19.05 12.73 -21.82
CA PHE A 6 -20.39 13.20 -21.51
C PHE A 6 -21.49 12.21 -21.97
N ILE A 7 -21.30 11.59 -23.13
CA ILE A 7 -22.22 10.54 -23.65
C ILE A 7 -22.14 9.29 -22.77
N MET A 8 -20.94 8.90 -22.34
CA MET A 8 -20.73 7.76 -21.44
C MET A 8 -21.31 8.03 -20.04
N ALA A 9 -21.20 9.23 -19.51
CA ALA A 9 -21.80 9.64 -18.24
C ALA A 9 -23.33 9.68 -18.35
N MET A 10 -23.89 10.22 -19.42
CA MET A 10 -25.35 10.23 -19.66
C MET A 10 -25.92 8.83 -19.89
N SER A 11 -25.22 7.92 -20.56
CA SER A 11 -25.68 6.54 -20.71
C SER A 11 -25.70 5.78 -19.37
N VAL A 12 -24.72 5.99 -18.51
CA VAL A 12 -24.73 5.43 -17.14
C VAL A 12 -25.93 5.94 -16.35
N CYS A 13 -26.27 7.23 -16.46
CA CYS A 13 -27.46 7.79 -15.80
C CYS A 13 -28.79 7.26 -16.35
N ALA A 14 -28.87 6.91 -17.63
CA ALA A 14 -30.09 6.37 -18.25
C ALA A 14 -30.40 4.93 -17.81
N PHE A 15 -29.39 4.12 -17.53
CA PHE A 15 -29.58 2.75 -17.02
C PHE A 15 -30.05 2.70 -15.55
N THR A 16 -29.87 3.76 -14.79
CA THR A 16 -30.26 3.80 -13.36
C THR A 16 -31.76 4.00 -13.15
N ALA A 17 -32.51 4.36 -14.18
CA ALA A 17 -33.94 4.74 -14.06
C ALA A 17 -34.92 3.57 -13.86
N GLN A 18 -34.53 2.32 -14.11
CA GLN A 18 -35.44 1.15 -14.00
C GLN A 18 -35.01 0.08 -12.99
N ALA A 19 -33.80 0.13 -12.46
CA ALA A 19 -33.30 -0.87 -11.51
C ALA A 19 -33.28 -0.30 -10.10
N GLN A 20 -33.59 -1.12 -9.11
CA GLN A 20 -33.42 -0.74 -7.68
C GLN A 20 -31.93 -0.60 -7.36
N THR A 21 -31.37 0.56 -7.75
CA THR A 21 -30.01 0.92 -7.46
C THR A 21 -29.84 1.11 -5.96
N THR A 22 -28.82 0.49 -5.41
CA THR A 22 -28.46 0.70 -3.99
C THR A 22 -27.15 1.41 -3.90
N SER A 23 -26.96 2.20 -2.85
CA SER A 23 -25.66 2.79 -2.53
C SER A 23 -25.27 2.47 -1.11
N GLY A 24 -24.01 2.64 -0.78
CA GLY A 24 -23.54 2.37 0.56
C GLY A 24 -22.17 2.96 0.85
N ILE A 25 -21.81 2.86 2.11
CA ILE A 25 -20.48 3.22 2.60
C ILE A 25 -19.86 1.97 3.23
N ARG A 26 -18.58 1.77 3.00
CA ARG A 26 -17.77 0.77 3.69
C ARG A 26 -16.55 1.40 4.31
N VAL A 27 -16.20 0.97 5.50
CA VAL A 27 -14.96 1.32 6.20
C VAL A 27 -14.20 0.04 6.49
N GLY A 28 -12.90 0.07 6.37
CA GLY A 28 -12.11 -1.15 6.53
C GLY A 28 -10.69 -0.88 7.01
N LEU A 29 -10.09 -1.94 7.54
CA LEU A 29 -8.67 -2.03 7.82
C LEU A 29 -7.98 -2.66 6.61
N ASN A 30 -6.85 -2.07 6.23
CA ASN A 30 -6.06 -2.51 5.10
C ASN A 30 -4.75 -3.11 5.59
N MET A 31 -4.33 -4.20 4.96
CA MET A 31 -2.99 -4.74 5.09
C MET A 31 -2.33 -4.72 3.72
N THR A 32 -1.37 -3.81 3.55
CA THR A 32 -0.63 -3.66 2.30
C THR A 32 0.68 -4.43 2.39
N SER A 33 0.95 -5.21 1.37
CA SER A 33 2.23 -5.90 1.15
C SER A 33 2.80 -5.53 -0.21
N VAL A 34 4.10 -5.70 -0.36
CA VAL A 34 4.82 -5.40 -1.59
C VAL A 34 5.45 -6.67 -2.13
N THR A 35 5.29 -6.88 -3.43
CA THR A 35 5.95 -7.96 -4.14
C THR A 35 6.96 -7.35 -5.10
N GLY A 36 8.21 -7.83 -5.09
CA GLY A 36 9.28 -7.34 -5.94
C GLY A 36 10.51 -6.86 -5.15
N LYS A 37 11.58 -6.53 -5.86
CA LYS A 37 12.83 -6.00 -5.30
C LYS A 37 12.87 -4.49 -5.46
N TYR A 38 13.33 -3.79 -4.44
CA TYR A 38 13.54 -2.36 -4.45
C TYR A 38 15.02 -2.08 -4.72
N ASN A 39 15.31 -1.54 -5.91
CA ASN A 39 16.56 -0.98 -6.41
C ASN A 39 17.90 -1.74 -6.25
N ASP A 40 18.71 -1.68 -7.31
CA ASP A 40 20.10 -2.17 -7.41
C ASP A 40 21.06 -1.61 -6.34
N LEU A 41 20.77 -0.47 -5.74
CA LEU A 41 21.56 0.10 -4.63
C LEU A 41 21.52 -0.78 -3.36
N MET A 42 20.57 -1.71 -3.30
CA MET A 42 20.34 -2.59 -2.17
C MET A 42 20.43 -4.07 -2.53
N ALA A 43 20.93 -4.41 -3.73
CA ALA A 43 20.98 -5.77 -4.25
C ALA A 43 21.80 -6.75 -3.38
N ASP A 44 22.74 -6.22 -2.59
CA ASP A 44 23.59 -7.00 -1.68
C ASP A 44 23.04 -7.12 -0.24
N GLN A 45 21.84 -6.61 0.03
CA GLN A 45 21.31 -6.55 1.38
C GLN A 45 19.93 -7.25 1.45
N ASP A 46 19.79 -8.18 2.38
CA ASP A 46 18.51 -8.86 2.65
C ASP A 46 17.56 -7.92 3.41
N TYR A 47 16.74 -7.18 2.64
CA TYR A 47 15.65 -6.38 3.21
C TYR A 47 14.43 -7.24 3.51
N ASN A 48 13.93 -7.13 4.73
CA ASN A 48 12.66 -7.71 5.12
C ASN A 48 11.51 -6.76 4.80
N ASN A 49 10.62 -7.18 3.90
CA ASN A 49 9.38 -6.48 3.62
C ASN A 49 8.38 -6.75 4.73
N LYS A 50 7.92 -5.71 5.42
CA LYS A 50 6.85 -5.83 6.39
C LYS A 50 5.54 -5.29 5.84
N SER A 51 4.44 -5.99 6.17
CA SER A 51 3.11 -5.52 5.84
C SER A 51 2.79 -4.22 6.57
N TYR A 52 2.21 -3.27 5.85
CA TYR A 52 1.73 -2.01 6.40
C TYR A 52 0.25 -2.11 6.72
N MET A 53 -0.13 -1.69 7.92
CA MET A 53 -1.54 -1.58 8.32
C MET A 53 -2.05 -0.16 8.08
N GLY A 54 -3.14 -0.05 7.35
CA GLY A 54 -3.83 1.19 7.05
C GLY A 54 -5.33 1.05 7.25
N TYR A 55 -6.06 2.03 6.78
CA TYR A 55 -7.52 2.05 6.80
C TYR A 55 -8.08 2.58 5.48
N SER A 56 -9.35 2.30 5.21
CA SER A 56 -10.04 2.81 4.02
C SER A 56 -11.48 3.17 4.33
N ILE A 57 -11.99 4.10 3.53
CA ILE A 57 -13.39 4.45 3.47
C ILE A 57 -13.80 4.61 2.00
N HIS A 58 -14.87 3.93 1.59
CA HIS A 58 -15.39 3.98 0.23
C HIS A 58 -16.90 4.21 0.23
N TYR A 59 -17.34 5.06 -0.66
CA TYR A 59 -18.73 5.13 -1.10
C TYR A 59 -18.87 4.31 -2.38
N PHE A 60 -19.91 3.50 -2.50
CA PHE A 60 -20.18 2.69 -3.68
C PHE A 60 -21.64 2.79 -4.10
N ILE A 61 -21.87 2.51 -5.36
CA ILE A 61 -23.19 2.34 -5.98
C ILE A 61 -23.25 0.94 -6.56
N ASP A 62 -24.31 0.21 -6.28
CA ASP A 62 -24.56 -1.12 -6.85
C ASP A 62 -25.71 -1.00 -7.85
N VAL A 63 -25.37 -1.12 -9.13
CA VAL A 63 -26.29 -0.96 -10.26
C VAL A 63 -26.61 -2.34 -10.83
N PRO A 64 -27.80 -2.89 -10.58
CA PRO A 64 -28.23 -4.14 -11.18
C PRO A 64 -28.27 -4.02 -12.73
N VAL A 65 -27.76 -5.03 -13.42
CA VAL A 65 -27.73 -5.06 -14.89
C VAL A 65 -28.66 -6.11 -15.42
N ILE A 66 -28.49 -7.37 -15.01
CA ILE A 66 -29.33 -8.49 -15.44
C ILE A 66 -29.35 -9.59 -14.38
N GLY A 67 -30.53 -10.02 -13.96
CA GLY A 67 -30.68 -11.04 -12.93
C GLY A 67 -29.95 -10.67 -11.65
N ASN A 68 -29.02 -11.50 -11.22
CA ASN A 68 -28.21 -11.29 -10.02
C ASN A 68 -26.89 -10.57 -10.30
N PHE A 69 -26.63 -10.15 -11.54
CA PHE A 69 -25.43 -9.42 -11.92
C PHE A 69 -25.60 -7.92 -11.75
N SER A 70 -24.58 -7.27 -11.23
CA SER A 70 -24.52 -5.83 -11.07
C SER A 70 -23.12 -5.29 -11.41
N ILE A 71 -23.05 -3.97 -11.63
CA ILE A 71 -21.79 -3.21 -11.70
C ILE A 71 -21.73 -2.35 -10.46
N GLN A 72 -20.61 -2.45 -9.76
CA GLN A 72 -20.39 -1.74 -8.49
C GLN A 72 -19.17 -0.82 -8.59
N PRO A 73 -19.34 0.41 -9.13
CA PRO A 73 -18.34 1.45 -9.01
C PRO A 73 -18.26 1.95 -7.57
N ALA A 74 -17.05 2.25 -7.12
CA ALA A 74 -16.84 2.89 -5.84
C ALA A 74 -15.78 3.97 -5.96
N VAL A 75 -15.80 4.90 -5.01
CA VAL A 75 -14.78 5.93 -4.83
C VAL A 75 -14.48 6.06 -3.34
N GLY A 76 -13.22 6.20 -2.98
CA GLY A 76 -12.86 6.30 -1.57
C GLY A 76 -11.42 6.67 -1.33
N LEU A 77 -11.10 6.81 -0.06
CA LEU A 77 -9.75 7.05 0.42
C LEU A 77 -9.20 5.76 1.03
N SER A 78 -7.95 5.46 0.72
CA SER A 78 -7.26 4.27 1.21
C SER A 78 -5.84 4.63 1.64
N MET A 79 -5.50 4.28 2.88
CA MET A 79 -4.13 4.37 3.37
C MET A 79 -3.43 3.06 3.06
N LYS A 80 -2.39 3.14 2.23
CA LYS A 80 -1.50 2.03 1.85
C LYS A 80 -0.09 2.37 2.32
N GLY A 81 0.79 1.39 2.34
CA GLY A 81 2.17 1.69 2.72
C GLY A 81 3.14 0.58 2.36
N ILE A 82 4.41 0.93 2.51
CA ILE A 82 5.54 0.06 2.26
C ILE A 82 6.48 0.22 3.45
N THR A 83 6.93 -0.88 4.02
CA THR A 83 7.93 -0.86 5.10
C THR A 83 9.03 -1.83 4.75
N TYR A 84 10.27 -1.32 4.76
CA TYR A 84 11.48 -2.10 4.60
C TYR A 84 12.32 -1.97 5.85
N GLU A 85 12.81 -3.09 6.35
CA GLU A 85 13.75 -3.14 7.45
C GLU A 85 14.97 -3.94 7.04
N TYR A 86 16.12 -3.46 7.45
CA TYR A 86 17.41 -4.07 7.23
C TYR A 86 18.25 -3.99 8.50
N ASP A 87 18.73 -5.13 8.94
CA ASP A 87 19.60 -5.24 10.08
C ASP A 87 20.90 -5.95 9.67
N LYS A 88 22.04 -5.33 9.94
CA LYS A 88 23.35 -5.92 9.74
C LYS A 88 24.17 -5.82 11.01
N PHE A 89 24.67 -6.96 11.43
CA PHE A 89 25.59 -7.05 12.54
C PHE A 89 26.90 -7.68 12.07
N THR A 90 28.02 -7.05 12.39
CA THR A 90 29.36 -7.54 12.05
C THR A 90 30.28 -7.44 13.24
N THR A 91 30.95 -8.51 13.58
CA THR A 91 31.97 -8.54 14.63
C THR A 91 33.31 -8.85 14.01
N LYS A 92 34.31 -8.00 14.24
CA LYS A 92 35.69 -8.18 13.80
C LYS A 92 36.58 -8.33 15.03
N LYS A 93 37.34 -9.41 15.08
CA LYS A 93 38.38 -9.61 16.10
C LYS A 93 39.73 -9.28 15.49
N SER A 94 40.55 -8.54 16.22
CA SER A 94 41.90 -8.18 15.84
C SER A 94 42.80 -8.23 17.06
N HIS A 95 44.11 -8.40 16.83
CA HIS A 95 45.10 -8.36 17.91
C HIS A 95 45.83 -7.03 17.82
N ARG A 96 45.95 -6.32 18.93
CA ARG A 96 46.76 -5.11 19.04
C ARG A 96 47.88 -5.33 20.02
N LEU A 97 49.08 -4.87 19.68
CA LEU A 97 50.24 -4.84 20.58
C LEU A 97 50.19 -3.53 21.37
N ASP A 98 50.17 -3.62 22.68
CA ASP A 98 50.35 -2.49 23.53
C ASP A 98 51.87 -2.21 23.66
N LEU A 99 52.29 -1.07 23.15
CA LEU A 99 53.73 -0.70 23.09
C LEU A 99 54.33 -0.43 24.45
N ASP A 100 53.53 -0.06 25.44
CA ASP A 100 53.99 0.22 26.80
C ASP A 100 54.21 -1.06 27.62
N SER A 101 53.36 -2.07 27.38
CA SER A 101 53.41 -3.33 28.13
C SER A 101 53.98 -4.51 27.33
N TYR A 102 54.25 -4.34 26.02
CA TYR A 102 54.64 -5.39 25.05
C TYR A 102 53.73 -6.63 25.05
N LYS A 103 52.45 -6.43 25.46
CA LYS A 103 51.48 -7.52 25.48
C LYS A 103 50.51 -7.40 24.31
N LYS A 104 50.14 -8.58 23.75
CA LYS A 104 49.07 -8.66 22.76
C LYS A 104 47.71 -8.72 23.46
N TYR A 105 46.80 -7.89 23.00
CA TYR A 105 45.39 -7.88 23.47
C TYR A 105 44.49 -8.16 22.33
N ASP A 106 43.44 -8.94 22.61
CA ASP A 106 42.38 -9.21 21.68
C ASP A 106 41.41 -8.03 21.70
N VAL A 107 41.24 -7.40 20.55
CA VAL A 107 40.31 -6.28 20.37
C VAL A 107 39.13 -6.77 19.55
N THR A 108 37.92 -6.63 20.06
CA THR A 108 36.67 -6.96 19.39
C THR A 108 35.97 -5.68 19.00
N GLU A 109 35.74 -5.47 17.71
CA GLU A 109 34.93 -4.40 17.17
C GLU A 109 33.60 -5.01 16.72
N SER A 110 32.49 -4.54 17.30
CA SER A 110 31.14 -4.91 16.92
C SER A 110 30.43 -3.72 16.29
N ARG A 111 30.00 -3.88 15.05
CA ARG A 111 29.26 -2.86 14.28
C ARG A 111 27.86 -3.36 13.99
N GLY A 112 26.85 -2.60 14.36
CA GLY A 112 25.47 -2.83 13.99
C GLY A 112 24.93 -1.68 13.16
N THR A 113 24.10 -2.01 12.19
CA THR A 113 23.35 -1.04 11.40
C THR A 113 21.94 -1.58 11.27
N SER A 114 20.97 -0.82 11.77
CA SER A 114 19.53 -1.05 11.55
C SER A 114 19.00 0.11 10.71
N VAL A 115 18.29 -0.22 9.64
CA VAL A 115 17.68 0.77 8.75
C VAL A 115 16.22 0.44 8.58
N THR A 116 15.36 1.42 8.87
CA THR A 116 13.92 1.33 8.62
C THR A 116 13.51 2.39 7.59
N GLN A 117 12.88 1.95 6.52
CA GLN A 117 12.30 2.80 5.50
C GLN A 117 10.79 2.58 5.45
N LYS A 118 10.02 3.65 5.59
CA LYS A 118 8.56 3.56 5.65
C LYS A 118 7.90 4.60 4.76
N HIS A 119 7.11 4.14 3.81
CA HIS A 119 6.21 4.97 3.01
C HIS A 119 4.79 4.86 3.54
N ASN A 120 4.22 5.98 3.96
CA ASN A 120 2.81 6.11 4.28
C ASN A 120 2.14 6.81 3.11
N LEU A 121 1.22 6.15 2.42
CA LEU A 121 0.65 6.58 1.14
C LEU A 121 -0.86 6.70 1.25
N GLY A 122 -1.40 7.88 0.98
CA GLY A 122 -2.84 8.15 0.89
C GLY A 122 -3.29 8.19 -0.57
N TYR A 123 -4.22 7.29 -0.93
CA TYR A 123 -4.74 7.15 -2.28
C TYR A 123 -6.22 7.47 -2.36
N LEU A 124 -6.62 8.09 -3.46
CA LEU A 124 -7.98 8.05 -3.96
C LEU A 124 -8.13 6.76 -4.76
N ASP A 125 -8.97 5.85 -4.30
CA ASP A 125 -9.24 4.54 -4.94
C ASP A 125 -10.58 4.56 -5.68
N VAL A 126 -10.59 4.04 -6.91
CA VAL A 126 -11.75 3.90 -7.76
C VAL A 126 -11.83 2.47 -8.30
N PRO A 127 -12.31 1.49 -7.54
CA PRO A 127 -12.62 0.16 -8.05
C PRO A 127 -13.94 0.16 -8.83
N ILE A 128 -13.99 -0.62 -9.91
CA ILE A 128 -15.20 -0.86 -10.71
C ILE A 128 -15.38 -2.38 -10.79
N LEU A 129 -16.30 -2.92 -10.00
CA LEU A 129 -16.46 -4.36 -9.87
C LEU A 129 -17.68 -4.84 -10.66
N PHE A 130 -17.52 -5.95 -11.37
CA PHE A 130 -18.60 -6.78 -11.86
C PHE A 130 -18.95 -7.77 -10.76
N ALA A 131 -20.15 -7.66 -10.24
CA ALA A 131 -20.56 -8.39 -9.05
C ALA A 131 -21.72 -9.35 -9.35
N TYR A 132 -21.73 -10.45 -8.62
CA TYR A 132 -22.81 -11.44 -8.65
C TYR A 132 -23.34 -11.65 -7.24
N ALA A 133 -24.64 -11.44 -7.05
CA ALA A 133 -25.31 -11.55 -5.77
C ALA A 133 -26.08 -12.87 -5.68
N LEU A 134 -25.83 -13.64 -4.63
CA LEU A 134 -26.55 -14.87 -4.29
C LEU A 134 -27.49 -14.55 -3.12
N PRO A 135 -28.79 -14.38 -3.33
CA PRO A 135 -29.77 -14.27 -2.25
C PRO A 135 -29.90 -15.62 -1.56
N LEU A 136 -29.58 -15.68 -0.28
CA LEU A 136 -29.72 -16.89 0.56
C LEU A 136 -31.04 -16.91 1.30
N SER A 137 -31.54 -15.73 1.67
CA SER A 137 -32.85 -15.52 2.29
C SER A 137 -33.28 -14.06 2.11
N GLU A 138 -34.47 -13.70 2.57
CA GLU A 138 -34.96 -12.30 2.54
C GLU A 138 -34.02 -11.31 3.26
N SER A 139 -33.26 -11.79 4.25
CA SER A 139 -32.38 -10.95 5.07
C SER A 139 -30.90 -11.15 4.78
N PHE A 140 -30.51 -12.24 4.09
CA PHE A 140 -29.13 -12.59 3.84
C PHE A 140 -28.82 -12.73 2.35
N ARG A 141 -27.74 -12.10 1.92
CA ARG A 141 -27.16 -12.32 0.58
C ARG A 141 -25.64 -12.35 0.65
N VAL A 142 -25.04 -13.11 -0.21
CA VAL A 142 -23.59 -13.11 -0.47
C VAL A 142 -23.35 -12.47 -1.82
N GLN A 143 -22.36 -11.62 -1.93
CA GLN A 143 -21.98 -10.99 -3.20
C GLN A 143 -20.50 -11.19 -3.44
N LEU A 144 -20.15 -11.60 -4.64
CA LEU A 144 -18.78 -11.73 -5.13
C LEU A 144 -18.58 -10.74 -6.27
N GLY A 145 -17.47 -10.05 -6.29
CA GLY A 145 -17.15 -9.07 -7.32
C GLY A 145 -15.70 -9.16 -7.76
N VAL A 146 -15.46 -8.89 -9.02
CA VAL A 146 -14.13 -8.79 -9.62
C VAL A 146 -14.11 -7.68 -10.64
N GLY A 147 -12.99 -6.97 -10.75
CA GLY A 147 -12.86 -5.91 -11.74
C GLY A 147 -11.59 -5.10 -11.60
N PRO A 148 -11.39 -4.11 -12.47
CA PRO A 148 -10.26 -3.20 -12.38
C PRO A 148 -10.42 -2.24 -11.20
N TYR A 149 -9.28 -1.77 -10.70
CA TYR A 149 -9.22 -0.60 -9.85
C TYR A 149 -8.17 0.39 -10.36
N PHE A 150 -8.41 1.65 -10.05
CA PHE A 150 -7.52 2.76 -10.33
C PHE A 150 -7.31 3.54 -9.04
N SER A 151 -6.04 3.88 -8.75
CA SER A 151 -5.68 4.63 -7.55
C SER A 151 -4.81 5.81 -7.91
N TYR A 152 -5.06 6.96 -7.28
CA TYR A 152 -4.24 8.14 -7.44
C TYR A 152 -3.71 8.62 -6.10
N GLY A 153 -2.38 8.70 -5.97
CA GLY A 153 -1.70 9.15 -4.75
C GLY A 153 -1.93 10.64 -4.50
N LEU A 154 -2.65 10.95 -3.45
CA LEU A 154 -2.96 12.31 -3.02
C LEU A 154 -1.83 12.90 -2.19
N PHE A 155 -1.42 12.17 -1.17
CA PHE A 155 -0.36 12.54 -0.24
C PHE A 155 0.42 11.30 0.19
N GLY A 156 1.68 11.51 0.54
CA GLY A 156 2.52 10.42 1.04
C GLY A 156 3.75 10.97 1.73
N LYS A 157 4.19 10.29 2.78
CA LYS A 157 5.39 10.63 3.54
C LYS A 157 6.31 9.43 3.59
N PHE A 158 7.54 9.64 3.14
CA PHE A 158 8.65 8.72 3.30
C PHE A 158 9.37 9.06 4.59
N LYS A 159 9.68 8.06 5.39
CA LYS A 159 10.48 8.16 6.60
C LYS A 159 11.65 7.21 6.48
N TYR A 160 12.82 7.74 6.71
CA TYR A 160 14.07 7.00 6.80
C TYR A 160 14.60 7.11 8.24
N GLU A 161 14.90 5.97 8.85
CA GLU A 161 15.56 5.91 10.15
C GLU A 161 16.73 4.93 10.06
N SER A 162 17.92 5.40 10.42
CA SER A 162 19.12 4.58 10.45
C SER A 162 19.74 4.69 11.82
N ASP A 163 19.93 3.55 12.47
CA ASP A 163 20.62 3.38 13.75
C ASP A 163 21.93 2.63 13.51
N LYS A 164 23.05 3.29 13.81
CA LYS A 164 24.38 2.74 13.65
C LYS A 164 25.12 2.78 14.96
N TYR A 165 25.67 1.66 15.39
CA TYR A 165 26.52 1.60 16.56
C TYR A 165 27.82 0.88 16.28
N LEU A 166 28.86 1.34 16.96
CA LEU A 166 30.18 0.74 17.01
C LEU A 166 30.53 0.55 18.48
N THR A 167 30.86 -0.68 18.84
CA THR A 167 31.39 -1.02 20.18
C THR A 167 32.76 -1.61 20.03
N VAL A 168 33.73 -1.08 20.77
CA VAL A 168 35.11 -1.55 20.82
C VAL A 168 35.40 -2.07 22.20
N SER A 169 35.90 -3.27 22.30
CA SER A 169 36.28 -3.86 23.60
C SER A 169 37.68 -4.47 23.52
N PRO A 170 38.59 -4.14 24.43
CA PRO A 170 38.46 -3.16 25.52
C PRO A 170 38.42 -1.69 25.04
N ASP A 171 37.71 -0.83 25.76
CA ASP A 171 37.51 0.59 25.42
C ASP A 171 38.79 1.40 25.25
N LYS A 172 39.90 0.94 25.86
CA LYS A 172 41.25 1.54 25.70
C LYS A 172 41.71 1.64 24.24
N TYR A 173 41.17 0.78 23.33
CA TYR A 173 41.61 0.70 21.94
C TYR A 173 40.67 1.35 20.94
N GLY A 174 39.61 2.00 21.38
CA GLY A 174 38.68 2.76 20.53
C GLY A 174 37.51 3.31 21.30
N GLU A 175 36.79 4.23 20.68
CA GLU A 175 35.59 4.85 21.24
C GLU A 175 34.33 4.13 20.75
N ASN A 176 33.38 3.92 21.66
CA ASN A 176 32.04 3.50 21.34
C ASN A 176 31.28 4.65 20.67
N LYS A 177 30.65 4.39 19.53
CA LYS A 177 29.87 5.39 18.79
C LYS A 177 28.47 4.90 18.54
N HIS A 178 27.51 5.77 18.75
CA HIS A 178 26.11 5.52 18.43
C HIS A 178 25.56 6.72 17.65
N THR A 179 24.98 6.48 16.49
CA THR A 179 24.47 7.51 15.58
C THR A 179 23.09 7.13 15.10
N ILE A 180 22.12 7.98 15.36
CA ILE A 180 20.76 7.85 14.84
C ILE A 180 20.55 8.95 13.80
N THR A 181 20.17 8.57 12.60
CA THR A 181 19.79 9.50 11.53
C THR A 181 18.33 9.30 11.22
N LYS A 182 17.56 10.40 11.18
CA LYS A 182 16.14 10.41 10.82
C LYS A 182 15.90 11.48 9.79
N ASP A 183 15.35 11.06 8.64
CA ASP A 183 14.99 11.96 7.57
C ASP A 183 13.56 11.66 7.11
N ASP A 184 12.88 12.69 6.62
CA ASP A 184 11.57 12.54 6.01
C ASP A 184 11.41 13.41 4.76
N CYS A 185 10.70 12.89 3.78
CA CYS A 185 10.40 13.60 2.53
C CYS A 185 9.06 13.14 1.94
N PRO A 186 8.51 13.85 0.93
CA PRO A 186 7.36 13.39 0.19
C PRO A 186 7.62 12.03 -0.48
N SER A 187 6.70 11.08 -0.37
CA SER A 187 6.85 9.75 -1.00
C SER A 187 6.70 9.80 -2.52
N PHE A 188 5.80 10.65 -3.02
CA PHE A 188 5.47 10.70 -4.44
C PHE A 188 6.37 11.65 -5.22
N GLY A 189 6.87 11.16 -6.34
CA GLY A 189 7.70 11.92 -7.27
C GLY A 189 9.07 11.28 -7.47
N LYS A 190 9.77 11.69 -8.53
CA LYS A 190 11.12 11.23 -8.84
C LYS A 190 12.14 11.97 -7.97
N ASN A 191 13.13 11.26 -7.49
CA ASN A 191 14.22 11.82 -6.68
C ASN A 191 15.36 12.26 -7.62
N ASP A 192 15.18 13.40 -8.27
CA ASP A 192 16.16 13.96 -9.22
C ASP A 192 16.97 15.12 -8.63
N ASP A 193 16.51 15.67 -7.51
CA ASP A 193 17.09 16.85 -6.88
C ASP A 193 17.49 16.56 -5.43
N ALA A 194 18.73 16.86 -5.08
CA ALA A 194 19.24 16.69 -3.72
C ALA A 194 18.62 17.69 -2.73
N ASP A 195 18.19 18.86 -3.23
CA ASP A 195 17.57 19.92 -2.42
C ASP A 195 16.05 19.68 -2.20
N ASP A 196 15.41 18.84 -3.05
CA ASP A 196 14.00 18.44 -2.93
C ASP A 196 13.86 16.91 -3.03
N PRO A 197 14.32 16.16 -2.01
CA PRO A 197 14.31 14.69 -2.04
C PRO A 197 12.89 14.14 -2.05
N LYS A 198 12.64 13.11 -2.87
CA LYS A 198 11.37 12.41 -3.01
C LYS A 198 11.56 10.90 -2.90
N GLY A 199 10.49 10.22 -2.50
CA GLY A 199 10.53 8.78 -2.23
C GLY A 199 10.40 7.87 -3.45
N ASN A 200 10.51 8.38 -4.68
CA ASN A 200 10.46 7.60 -5.94
C ASN A 200 9.19 6.75 -6.14
N ILE A 201 8.06 7.15 -5.58
CA ILE A 201 6.79 6.44 -5.73
C ILE A 201 5.90 7.09 -6.79
N ASN A 202 5.34 6.27 -7.67
CA ASN A 202 4.35 6.67 -8.65
C ASN A 202 3.04 7.07 -7.97
N ARG A 203 2.42 8.19 -8.43
CA ARG A 203 1.09 8.58 -7.97
C ARG A 203 -0.02 7.69 -8.49
N PHE A 204 0.13 7.17 -9.70
CA PHE A 204 -0.90 6.37 -10.34
C PHE A 204 -0.59 4.89 -10.20
N ASP A 205 -1.54 4.15 -9.63
CA ASP A 205 -1.54 2.70 -9.51
C ASP A 205 -2.84 2.14 -10.10
N TRP A 206 -2.78 0.96 -10.71
CA TRP A 206 -3.93 0.26 -11.24
C TRP A 206 -3.70 -1.24 -11.20
N GLY A 207 -4.79 -1.98 -11.19
CA GLY A 207 -4.72 -3.42 -11.11
C GLY A 207 -6.07 -4.09 -11.10
N ILE A 208 -6.12 -5.27 -10.51
CA ILE A 208 -7.32 -6.08 -10.38
C ILE A 208 -7.73 -6.12 -8.91
N ALA A 209 -9.03 -5.98 -8.67
CA ALA A 209 -9.66 -6.13 -7.38
C ALA A 209 -10.62 -7.31 -7.38
N VAL A 210 -10.62 -8.07 -6.30
CA VAL A 210 -11.59 -9.14 -6.00
C VAL A 210 -12.22 -8.84 -4.66
N GLN A 211 -13.52 -9.00 -4.53
CA GLN A 211 -14.28 -8.68 -3.34
C GLN A 211 -15.29 -9.76 -3.01
N GLY A 212 -15.43 -10.09 -1.74
CA GLY A 212 -16.51 -10.88 -1.18
C GLY A 212 -17.24 -10.11 -0.08
N SER A 213 -18.56 -10.13 -0.09
CA SER A 213 -19.39 -9.44 0.91
C SER A 213 -20.53 -10.32 1.37
N ILE A 214 -20.81 -10.29 2.67
CA ILE A 214 -21.95 -10.95 3.28
C ILE A 214 -22.86 -9.87 3.85
N TYR A 215 -24.06 -9.78 3.33
CA TYR A 215 -25.07 -8.79 3.71
C TYR A 215 -26.08 -9.39 4.68
N TRP A 216 -26.38 -8.65 5.72
CA TRP A 216 -27.47 -8.88 6.64
C TRP A 216 -28.34 -7.62 6.71
N LYS A 217 -29.44 -7.65 6.01
CA LYS A 217 -30.30 -6.45 5.82
C LYS A 217 -29.49 -5.30 5.21
N ARG A 218 -29.25 -4.23 6.00
CA ARG A 218 -28.49 -3.05 5.56
C ARG A 218 -27.01 -3.08 5.94
N LEU A 219 -26.62 -3.99 6.80
CA LEU A 219 -25.22 -4.15 7.23
C LEU A 219 -24.53 -5.19 6.38
N PHE A 220 -23.24 -5.05 6.17
CA PHE A 220 -22.45 -6.09 5.52
C PHE A 220 -21.01 -6.13 6.03
N LEU A 221 -20.47 -7.33 6.00
CA LEU A 221 -19.04 -7.61 6.12
C LEU A 221 -18.45 -7.70 4.71
N ASN A 222 -17.24 -7.18 4.55
CA ASN A 222 -16.54 -7.14 3.28
C ASN A 222 -15.10 -7.60 3.45
N VAL A 223 -14.65 -8.45 2.54
CA VAL A 223 -13.23 -8.77 2.34
C VAL A 223 -12.89 -8.43 0.90
N ALA A 224 -11.85 -7.62 0.70
CA ALA A 224 -11.42 -7.25 -0.63
C ALA A 224 -9.90 -7.42 -0.76
N TYR A 225 -9.47 -7.88 -1.94
CA TYR A 225 -8.07 -7.98 -2.30
C TYR A 225 -7.82 -7.21 -3.59
N GLN A 226 -6.81 -6.33 -3.57
CA GLN A 226 -6.35 -5.57 -4.73
C GLN A 226 -4.93 -6.00 -5.05
N LYS A 227 -4.65 -6.30 -6.33
CA LYS A 227 -3.31 -6.57 -6.83
C LYS A 227 -2.92 -5.55 -7.88
N GLY A 228 -1.91 -4.74 -7.59
CA GLY A 228 -1.33 -3.79 -8.53
C GLY A 228 -0.63 -4.52 -9.67
N LEU A 229 -0.84 -4.02 -10.89
CA LEU A 229 -0.19 -4.49 -12.11
C LEU A 229 0.86 -3.50 -12.59
N LYS A 230 0.79 -2.25 -12.16
CA LYS A 230 1.79 -1.23 -12.41
C LYS A 230 2.85 -1.24 -11.32
N SER A 231 4.10 -0.94 -11.68
CA SER A 231 5.15 -0.71 -10.70
C SER A 231 4.87 0.54 -9.86
N ALA A 232 4.93 0.41 -8.55
CA ALA A 232 4.74 1.52 -7.63
C ALA A 232 5.95 2.46 -7.62
N ASN A 233 7.18 1.95 -7.87
CA ASN A 233 8.38 2.77 -7.94
C ASN A 233 8.56 3.41 -9.33
N ILE A 234 9.16 4.59 -9.34
CA ILE A 234 9.62 5.27 -10.55
C ILE A 234 11.01 4.71 -10.86
N THR A 235 11.12 3.98 -11.96
CA THR A 235 12.38 3.36 -12.42
C THR A 235 12.92 4.16 -13.60
N ASP A 236 14.23 4.36 -13.66
CA ASP A 236 14.86 4.96 -14.83
C ASP A 236 14.82 3.98 -16.03
N GLU A 237 14.73 4.53 -17.26
CA GLU A 237 14.60 3.76 -18.51
C GLU A 237 15.66 2.65 -18.68
N LYS A 238 16.84 2.79 -18.05
CA LYS A 238 17.92 1.79 -18.08
C LYS A 238 17.64 0.53 -17.24
N ASN A 239 16.70 0.60 -16.30
CA ASN A 239 16.36 -0.46 -15.36
C ASN A 239 14.90 -0.95 -15.53
N GLU A 240 14.23 -0.57 -16.63
CA GLU A 240 12.90 -1.08 -16.96
C GLU A 240 12.90 -2.61 -17.01
N GLY A 241 12.21 -3.21 -16.08
CA GLY A 241 11.99 -4.65 -16.02
C GLY A 241 12.68 -5.39 -14.87
N LYS A 242 13.70 -4.81 -14.21
CA LYS A 242 14.40 -5.46 -13.08
C LYS A 242 13.77 -5.16 -11.71
N ASP A 243 13.17 -3.98 -11.55
CA ASP A 243 12.72 -3.49 -10.25
C ASP A 243 11.22 -3.14 -10.27
N LYS A 244 10.38 -4.16 -10.37
CA LYS A 244 8.93 -3.96 -10.28
C LYS A 244 8.44 -4.18 -8.86
N LEU A 245 7.99 -3.12 -8.22
CA LEU A 245 7.28 -3.16 -6.95
C LEU A 245 5.78 -3.16 -7.20
N ALA A 246 5.11 -4.27 -6.99
CA ALA A 246 3.66 -4.34 -7.06
C ALA A 246 3.05 -4.24 -5.66
N LEU A 247 2.13 -3.30 -5.47
CA LEU A 247 1.35 -3.18 -4.25
C LEU A 247 0.23 -4.22 -4.25
N SER A 248 0.12 -4.95 -3.16
CA SER A 248 -1.01 -5.85 -2.89
C SER A 248 -1.68 -5.40 -1.60
N ASN A 249 -3.00 -5.26 -1.61
CA ASN A 249 -3.75 -4.74 -0.48
C ASN A 249 -4.91 -5.69 -0.13
N LEU A 250 -4.89 -6.25 1.07
CA LEU A 250 -5.99 -7.00 1.65
C LEU A 250 -6.77 -6.08 2.59
N SER A 251 -8.07 -6.02 2.43
CA SER A 251 -8.96 -5.17 3.23
C SER A 251 -10.06 -6.00 3.88
N LEU A 252 -10.28 -5.78 5.16
CA LEU A 252 -11.43 -6.29 5.90
C LEU A 252 -12.25 -5.11 6.38
N GLY A 253 -13.54 -5.10 6.04
CA GLY A 253 -14.39 -3.94 6.31
C GLY A 253 -15.81 -4.29 6.73
N LEU A 254 -16.45 -3.27 7.27
CA LEU A 254 -17.86 -3.19 7.59
C LEU A 254 -18.52 -2.12 6.71
N GLY A 255 -19.75 -2.34 6.34
CA GLY A 255 -20.47 -1.34 5.57
C GLY A 255 -21.97 -1.30 5.86
N PHE A 256 -22.56 -0.24 5.34
CA PHE A 256 -23.99 0.05 5.45
C PHE A 256 -24.56 0.47 4.10
N ILE A 257 -25.76 -0.05 3.77
CA ILE A 257 -26.47 0.23 2.53
C ILE A 257 -27.55 1.27 2.76
N PHE A 258 -27.59 2.25 1.85
CA PHE A 258 -28.69 3.17 1.67
C PHE A 258 -29.52 2.69 0.48
N TYR A 259 -30.79 2.39 0.65
CA TYR A 259 -31.68 2.16 -0.49
C TYR A 259 -32.00 3.50 -1.13
N LEU A 260 -31.59 3.68 -2.36
CA LEU A 260 -32.12 4.77 -3.18
C LEU A 260 -33.53 4.32 -3.60
N ASN A 261 -34.54 4.72 -2.85
CA ASN A 261 -35.93 4.56 -3.27
C ASN A 261 -36.10 5.33 -4.57
N SER A 262 -36.20 4.64 -5.70
CA SER A 262 -36.86 5.20 -6.84
C SER A 262 -38.34 5.31 -6.48
N ALA A 263 -38.72 6.52 -6.10
CA ALA A 263 -40.04 7.11 -6.16
C ALA A 263 -41.24 6.20 -5.87
N THR A 264 -41.75 6.29 -4.67
CA THR A 264 -43.19 6.47 -4.51
C THR A 264 -43.48 7.95 -4.80
N LEU A 265 -43.54 8.32 -6.06
CA LEU A 265 -44.22 9.48 -6.57
C LEU A 265 -45.35 8.94 -7.47
N LEU A 266 -46.44 8.61 -6.86
CA LEU A 266 -47.83 8.67 -7.38
C LEU A 266 -48.73 8.99 -6.21
#